data_d3982ea4baa8c4878e4928d308ce8f2d
#
_entry.id   d3982ea4baa8c4878e4928d308ce8f2d
#
_cell.length_a   1.000
_cell.length_b   1.000
_cell.length_c   1.000
_cell.angle_alpha   90.00
_cell.angle_beta   90.00
_cell.angle_gamma   90.00
#
_symmetry.space_group_name_H-M   'P 1'
#
loop_
_entity.id
_entity.type
_entity.pdbx_description
1 polymer ?
#
loop_
_entity_poly.entity_id
_entity_poly.type
_entity_poly.pdbx_seq_one_letter_code
_entity_poly.pdbx_strand_id
1 'polypeptide(L)'
;MKETSLSKSNFALWLLIGKANHLLLLKRRRELVEYEIPPGQLHILRAISVLSPKATISGVANELDRGIHVISRQTVSMEKYGLIKRIKTTPRSNLFNLELTDKGLELIKISGQSESIDAILSSLTKQERQQIESVLKIIIDKAKVK
;
A
#
# COMPACT_ATOMS: atom_id res chain seq x y z
N MET A 1 -20.70 -24.43 -16.74
CA MET A 1 -20.11 -23.68 -15.62
C MET A 1 -21.25 -22.97 -14.87
N LYS A 2 -21.47 -23.32 -13.63
CA LYS A 2 -22.49 -22.60 -12.84
C LYS A 2 -22.01 -21.18 -12.67
N GLU A 3 -22.68 -20.22 -13.28
CA GLU A 3 -22.56 -18.84 -12.89
C GLU A 3 -22.90 -18.77 -11.40
N THR A 4 -21.87 -18.63 -10.61
CA THR A 4 -22.06 -18.48 -9.19
C THR A 4 -22.89 -17.21 -8.96
N SER A 5 -24.02 -17.37 -8.32
CA SER A 5 -24.89 -16.26 -7.93
C SER A 5 -24.23 -15.25 -6.97
N LEU A 6 -22.90 -15.33 -6.84
CA LEU A 6 -22.10 -14.49 -5.93
C LEU A 6 -22.23 -13.00 -6.22
N SER A 7 -22.40 -12.62 -7.50
CA SER A 7 -22.56 -11.22 -7.89
C SER A 7 -23.94 -10.62 -7.55
N LYS A 8 -24.88 -11.44 -7.06
CA LYS A 8 -26.26 -10.98 -6.78
C LYS A 8 -26.43 -10.31 -5.41
N SER A 9 -25.44 -10.41 -4.52
CA SER A 9 -25.50 -9.74 -3.21
C SER A 9 -24.27 -8.87 -2.98
N ASN A 10 -24.47 -7.78 -2.25
CA ASN A 10 -23.38 -6.90 -1.88
C ASN A 10 -22.33 -7.62 -1.02
N PHE A 11 -22.76 -8.50 -0.14
CA PHE A 11 -21.86 -9.30 0.69
C PHE A 11 -20.97 -10.22 -0.16
N ALA A 12 -21.55 -10.90 -1.14
CA ALA A 12 -20.81 -11.76 -2.05
C ALA A 12 -19.82 -10.98 -2.92
N LEU A 13 -20.21 -9.78 -3.37
CA LEU A 13 -19.32 -8.90 -4.10
C LEU A 13 -18.14 -8.46 -3.24
N TRP A 14 -18.41 -8.09 -1.99
CA TRP A 14 -17.36 -7.73 -1.03
C TRP A 14 -16.38 -8.89 -0.80
N LEU A 15 -16.86 -10.11 -0.64
CA LEU A 15 -16.02 -11.30 -0.51
C LEU A 15 -15.15 -11.51 -1.76
N LEU A 16 -15.69 -11.27 -2.95
CA LEU A 16 -14.95 -11.41 -4.21
C LEU A 16 -13.81 -10.39 -4.29
N ILE A 17 -14.06 -9.15 -3.94
CA ILE A 17 -13.03 -8.11 -3.86
C ILE A 17 -11.93 -8.53 -2.88
N GLY A 18 -12.32 -9.03 -1.70
CA GLY A 18 -11.37 -9.49 -0.68
C GLY A 18 -10.52 -10.67 -1.17
N LYS A 19 -11.13 -11.63 -1.87
CA LYS A 19 -10.41 -12.77 -2.43
C LYS A 19 -9.40 -12.34 -3.49
N ALA A 20 -9.79 -11.44 -4.38
CA ALA A 20 -8.88 -10.91 -5.40
C ALA A 20 -7.68 -10.21 -4.75
N ASN A 21 -7.93 -9.33 -3.79
CA ASN A 21 -6.87 -8.63 -3.07
C ASN A 21 -5.96 -9.60 -2.30
N HIS A 22 -6.54 -10.59 -1.62
CA HIS A 22 -5.77 -11.59 -0.88
C HIS A 22 -4.81 -12.36 -1.79
N LEU A 23 -5.28 -12.83 -2.93
CA LEU A 23 -4.46 -13.60 -3.86
C LEU A 23 -3.34 -12.76 -4.48
N LEU A 24 -3.63 -11.51 -4.85
CA LEU A 24 -2.63 -10.58 -5.35
C LEU A 24 -1.57 -10.29 -4.27
N LEU A 25 -2.01 -10.10 -3.04
CA LEU A 25 -1.10 -9.85 -1.91
C LEU A 25 -0.19 -11.04 -1.64
N LEU A 26 -0.71 -12.28 -1.73
CA LEU A 26 0.12 -13.49 -1.59
C LEU A 26 1.22 -13.55 -2.65
N LYS A 27 0.90 -13.23 -3.90
CA LYS A 27 1.90 -13.15 -4.97
C LYS A 27 2.96 -12.10 -4.66
N ARG A 28 2.53 -10.93 -4.20
CA ARG A 28 3.43 -9.84 -3.87
C ARG A 28 4.36 -10.18 -2.70
N ARG A 29 3.84 -10.83 -1.67
CA ARG A 29 4.64 -11.28 -0.52
C ARG A 29 5.74 -12.23 -0.94
N ARG A 30 5.46 -13.17 -1.84
CA ARG A 30 6.47 -14.11 -2.35
C ARG A 30 7.60 -13.41 -3.09
N GLU A 31 7.28 -12.39 -3.88
CA GLU A 31 8.29 -11.59 -4.58
C GLU A 31 9.17 -10.79 -3.62
N LEU A 32 8.60 -10.31 -2.51
CA LEU A 32 9.29 -9.44 -1.57
C LEU A 32 10.08 -10.17 -0.50
N VAL A 33 9.97 -11.50 -0.41
CA VAL A 33 10.66 -12.32 0.60
C VAL A 33 12.18 -12.09 0.56
N GLU A 34 12.77 -12.04 -0.62
CA GLU A 34 14.21 -11.85 -0.77
C GLU A 34 14.71 -10.48 -0.28
N TYR A 35 13.84 -9.49 -0.22
CA TYR A 35 14.19 -8.15 0.28
C TYR A 35 13.89 -7.96 1.76
N GLU A 36 13.35 -8.98 2.40
CA GLU A 36 12.99 -8.97 3.82
C GLU A 36 12.09 -7.80 4.23
N ILE A 37 11.25 -7.34 3.31
CA ILE A 37 10.32 -6.24 3.55
C ILE A 37 8.86 -6.68 3.34
N PRO A 38 7.98 -6.47 4.34
CA PRO A 38 6.55 -6.70 4.16
C PRO A 38 5.95 -5.71 3.17
N PRO A 39 4.93 -6.11 2.37
CA PRO A 39 4.28 -5.21 1.40
C PRO A 39 3.76 -3.91 2.02
N GLY A 40 3.25 -3.97 3.25
CA GLY A 40 2.77 -2.79 3.96
C GLY A 40 3.85 -1.74 4.21
N GLN A 41 5.07 -2.17 4.53
CA GLN A 41 6.20 -1.26 4.73
C GLN A 41 6.66 -0.63 3.41
N LEU A 42 6.59 -1.39 2.32
CA LEU A 42 6.88 -0.82 0.99
C LEU A 42 5.91 0.30 0.63
N HIS A 43 4.62 0.13 0.94
CA HIS A 43 3.63 1.18 0.74
C HIS A 43 3.96 2.44 1.55
N ILE A 44 4.44 2.27 2.78
CA ILE A 44 4.89 3.39 3.62
C ILE A 44 6.09 4.10 2.99
N LEU A 45 7.09 3.37 2.51
CA LEU A 45 8.23 3.96 1.80
C LEU A 45 7.78 4.80 0.60
N ARG A 46 6.86 4.29 -0.19
CA ARG A 46 6.31 4.99 -1.36
C ARG A 46 5.53 6.25 -0.95
N ALA A 47 4.73 6.16 0.10
CA ALA A 47 4.00 7.32 0.62
C ALA A 47 4.96 8.42 1.10
N ILE A 48 6.03 8.04 1.80
CA ILE A 48 7.07 8.99 2.22
C ILE A 48 7.70 9.65 0.99
N SER A 49 8.01 8.89 -0.05
CA SER A 49 8.57 9.41 -1.29
C SER A 49 7.65 10.45 -1.94
N VAL A 50 6.35 10.15 -2.01
CA VAL A 50 5.34 11.06 -2.59
C VAL A 50 5.22 12.36 -1.78
N LEU A 51 5.26 12.26 -0.45
CA LEU A 51 5.07 13.39 0.46
C LEU A 51 6.36 14.18 0.75
N SER A 52 7.52 13.62 0.36
CA SER A 52 8.82 14.24 0.58
C SER A 52 8.88 15.65 -0.04
N PRO A 53 9.53 16.63 0.62
CA PRO A 53 10.29 16.55 1.87
C PRO A 53 9.45 16.74 3.15
N LYS A 54 8.15 16.82 3.05
CA LYS A 54 7.23 17.10 4.18
C LYS A 54 6.48 15.87 4.66
N ALA A 55 7.07 14.68 4.57
CA ALA A 55 6.44 13.47 5.04
C ALA A 55 6.39 13.43 6.57
N THR A 56 5.20 13.17 7.12
CA THR A 56 4.94 12.99 8.55
C THR A 56 4.19 11.68 8.76
N ILE A 57 4.17 11.20 10.01
CA ILE A 57 3.37 10.00 10.35
C ILE A 57 1.90 10.22 10.01
N SER A 58 1.34 11.39 10.38
CA SER A 58 -0.05 11.73 10.05
C SER A 58 -0.28 11.81 8.55
N GLY A 59 0.64 12.40 7.80
CA GLY A 59 0.54 12.51 6.34
C GLY A 59 0.55 11.14 5.66
N VAL A 60 1.42 10.25 6.09
CA VAL A 60 1.49 8.88 5.56
C VAL A 60 0.22 8.09 5.92
N ALA A 61 -0.24 8.19 7.17
CA ALA A 61 -1.47 7.55 7.61
C ALA A 61 -2.67 7.98 6.76
N ASN A 62 -2.78 9.27 6.48
CA ASN A 62 -3.83 9.83 5.64
C ASN A 62 -3.70 9.35 4.18
N GLU A 63 -2.50 9.37 3.62
CA GLU A 63 -2.23 8.92 2.24
C GLU A 63 -2.61 7.45 2.03
N LEU A 64 -2.35 6.61 3.03
CA LEU A 64 -2.59 5.16 2.96
C LEU A 64 -3.93 4.73 3.55
N ASP A 65 -4.73 5.64 4.07
CA ASP A 65 -5.98 5.34 4.78
C ASP A 65 -5.75 4.32 5.91
N ARG A 66 -4.68 4.53 6.68
CA ARG A 66 -4.27 3.68 7.80
C ARG A 66 -4.28 4.47 9.11
N GLY A 67 -4.47 3.76 10.22
CA GLY A 67 -4.41 4.37 11.53
C GLY A 67 -3.02 4.94 11.86
N ILE A 68 -2.98 6.10 12.51
CA ILE A 68 -1.73 6.75 12.93
C ILE A 68 -0.87 5.82 13.78
N HIS A 69 -1.49 5.06 14.70
CA HIS A 69 -0.77 4.12 15.57
C HIS A 69 -0.13 2.98 14.78
N VAL A 70 -0.79 2.50 13.73
CA VAL A 70 -0.24 1.45 12.84
C VAL A 70 1.00 1.98 12.13
N ILE A 71 0.89 3.17 11.52
CA ILE A 71 2.02 3.79 10.82
C ILE A 71 3.16 4.10 11.78
N SER A 72 2.85 4.65 12.97
CA SER A 72 3.87 4.94 13.98
C SER A 72 4.69 3.70 14.36
N ARG A 73 4.02 2.57 14.65
CA ARG A 73 4.70 1.31 14.98
C ARG A 73 5.55 0.80 13.82
N GLN A 74 5.03 0.86 12.61
CA GLN A 74 5.77 0.43 11.42
C GLN A 74 7.01 1.28 11.19
N THR A 75 6.91 2.60 11.37
CA THR A 75 8.05 3.50 11.18
C THR A 75 9.15 3.28 12.22
N VAL A 76 8.83 2.89 13.44
CA VAL A 76 9.83 2.50 14.45
C VAL A 76 10.63 1.29 13.96
N SER A 77 9.95 0.26 13.49
CA SER A 77 10.58 -0.94 12.92
C SER A 77 11.44 -0.60 11.69
N MET A 78 10.91 0.23 10.81
CA MET A 78 11.60 0.61 9.57
C MET A 78 12.86 1.43 9.85
N GLU A 79 12.84 2.30 10.85
CA GLU A 79 14.03 3.03 11.29
C GLU A 79 15.10 2.08 11.83
N LYS A 80 14.68 1.10 12.62
CA LYS A 80 15.57 0.08 13.17
C LYS A 80 16.33 -0.68 12.06
N TYR A 81 15.64 -0.98 10.94
CA TYR A 81 16.25 -1.66 9.81
C TYR A 81 16.93 -0.72 8.82
N GLY A 82 17.03 0.56 9.14
CA GLY A 82 17.77 1.54 8.34
C GLY A 82 17.07 1.97 7.05
N LEU A 83 15.76 1.81 6.96
CA LEU A 83 14.98 2.17 5.77
C LEU A 83 14.58 3.65 5.74
N ILE A 84 14.37 4.21 6.91
CA ILE A 84 13.96 5.61 7.11
C ILE A 84 14.68 6.21 8.31
N LYS A 85 14.63 7.54 8.40
CA LYS A 85 14.98 8.30 9.59
C LYS A 85 13.74 9.00 10.12
N ARG A 86 13.56 8.98 11.44
CA ARG A 86 12.52 9.71 12.14
C ARG A 86 13.15 10.91 12.82
N ILE A 87 12.80 12.09 12.37
CA ILE A 87 13.40 13.34 12.83
C ILE A 87 12.35 14.14 13.57
N LYS A 88 12.58 14.45 14.85
CA LYS A 88 11.69 15.31 15.60
C LYS A 88 11.65 16.71 14.97
N THR A 89 10.45 17.27 14.85
CA THR A 89 10.27 18.64 14.32
C THR A 89 10.87 19.68 15.25
N THR A 90 10.78 19.43 16.57
CA THR A 90 11.45 20.21 17.63
C THR A 90 11.87 19.26 18.74
N PRO A 91 12.85 19.65 19.62
CA PRO A 91 13.32 18.77 20.70
C PRO A 91 12.23 18.33 21.69
N ARG A 92 11.16 19.09 21.82
CA ARG A 92 10.03 18.81 22.74
C ARG A 92 8.83 18.19 22.04
N SER A 93 8.88 18.02 20.72
CA SER A 93 7.75 17.53 19.94
C SER A 93 7.71 15.99 19.96
N ASN A 94 6.49 15.44 19.99
CA ASN A 94 6.23 14.04 19.68
C ASN A 94 5.96 13.83 18.18
N LEU A 95 6.05 14.91 17.38
CA LEU A 95 5.85 14.86 15.94
C LEU A 95 7.17 14.56 15.24
N PHE A 96 7.11 13.67 14.29
CA PHE A 96 8.27 13.25 13.52
C PHE A 96 8.07 13.55 12.05
N ASN A 97 9.11 14.09 11.42
CA ASN A 97 9.28 14.06 9.99
C ASN A 97 9.94 12.72 9.61
N LEU A 98 9.55 12.19 8.46
CA LEU A 98 10.06 10.93 7.95
C LEU A 98 10.90 11.19 6.71
N GLU A 99 12.11 10.66 6.70
CA GLU A 99 13.02 10.74 5.56
C GLU A 99 13.45 9.37 5.11
N LEU A 100 13.55 9.18 3.79
CA LEU A 100 14.09 7.95 3.23
C LEU A 100 15.61 7.93 3.38
N THR A 101 16.15 6.76 3.72
CA THR A 101 17.58 6.49 3.61
C THR A 101 17.91 6.03 2.18
N ASP A 102 19.19 5.95 1.85
CA ASP A 102 19.63 5.37 0.57
C ASP A 102 19.11 3.94 0.40
N LYS A 103 19.13 3.16 1.48
CA LYS A 103 18.58 1.80 1.49
C LYS A 103 17.08 1.78 1.19
N GLY A 104 16.32 2.70 1.80
CA GLY A 104 14.88 2.84 1.53
C GLY A 104 14.59 3.23 0.08
N LEU A 105 15.35 4.17 -0.46
CA LEU A 105 15.23 4.58 -1.87
C LEU A 105 15.54 3.42 -2.82
N GLU A 106 16.57 2.65 -2.54
CA GLU A 106 16.94 1.50 -3.35
C GLU A 106 15.85 0.43 -3.33
N LEU A 107 15.27 0.14 -2.16
CA LEU A 107 14.16 -0.81 -2.06
C LEU A 107 12.94 -0.37 -2.87
N ILE A 108 12.60 0.91 -2.87
CA ILE A 108 11.52 1.44 -3.71
C ILE A 108 11.82 1.16 -5.18
N LYS A 109 13.03 1.44 -5.61
CA LYS A 109 13.46 1.26 -6.99
C LYS A 109 13.41 -0.21 -7.44
N ILE A 110 13.99 -1.10 -6.64
CA ILE A 110 14.07 -2.54 -6.94
C ILE A 110 12.68 -3.18 -6.90
N SER A 111 11.89 -2.86 -5.88
CA SER A 111 10.58 -3.45 -5.64
C SER A 111 9.43 -2.76 -6.40
N GLY A 112 9.75 -1.72 -7.16
CA GLY A 112 8.77 -0.97 -7.94
C GLY A 112 8.12 -1.77 -9.07
N GLN A 113 8.76 -2.85 -9.49
CA GLN A 113 8.26 -3.75 -10.52
C GLN A 113 7.80 -5.06 -9.87
N SER A 114 6.70 -5.58 -10.35
CA SER A 114 6.15 -6.85 -9.90
C SER A 114 5.76 -7.68 -11.12
N GLU A 115 6.59 -8.64 -11.47
CA GLU A 115 6.34 -9.50 -12.63
C GLU A 115 5.03 -10.28 -12.48
N SER A 116 4.72 -10.79 -11.30
CA SER A 116 3.51 -11.57 -11.09
C SER A 116 2.24 -10.72 -11.15
N ILE A 117 2.26 -9.52 -10.58
CA ILE A 117 1.12 -8.59 -10.67
C ILE A 117 0.95 -8.10 -12.11
N ASP A 118 2.05 -7.75 -12.76
CA ASP A 118 2.02 -7.32 -14.16
C ASP A 118 1.48 -8.42 -15.09
N ALA A 119 1.91 -9.67 -14.89
CA ALA A 119 1.41 -10.80 -15.66
C ALA A 119 -0.10 -11.00 -15.50
N ILE A 120 -0.61 -10.90 -14.27
CA ILE A 120 -2.04 -11.07 -13.98
C ILE A 120 -2.84 -9.91 -14.54
N LEU A 121 -2.46 -8.67 -14.25
CA LEU A 121 -3.23 -7.49 -14.67
C LEU A 121 -3.10 -7.16 -16.15
N SER A 122 -2.01 -7.59 -16.79
CA SER A 122 -1.86 -7.46 -18.26
C SER A 122 -2.78 -8.37 -19.04
N SER A 123 -3.39 -9.38 -18.40
CA SER A 123 -4.42 -10.22 -19.01
C SER A 123 -5.74 -9.48 -19.24
N LEU A 124 -5.92 -8.35 -18.57
CA LEU A 124 -7.10 -7.51 -18.74
C LEU A 124 -7.01 -6.71 -20.05
N THR A 125 -8.14 -6.62 -20.77
CA THR A 125 -8.25 -5.71 -21.89
C THR A 125 -8.18 -4.25 -21.40
N LYS A 126 -7.90 -3.34 -22.31
CA LYS A 126 -7.90 -1.90 -22.00
C LYS A 126 -9.25 -1.45 -21.41
N GLN A 127 -10.35 -1.95 -21.98
CA GLN A 127 -11.68 -1.63 -21.52
C GLN A 127 -11.95 -2.17 -20.10
N GLU A 128 -11.58 -3.43 -19.85
CA GLU A 128 -11.71 -4.05 -18.53
C GLU A 128 -10.88 -3.30 -17.47
N ARG A 129 -9.65 -2.90 -17.83
CA ARG A 129 -8.81 -2.10 -16.95
C ARG A 129 -9.45 -0.76 -16.59
N GLN A 130 -10.01 -0.05 -17.56
CA GLN A 130 -10.68 1.22 -17.33
C GLN A 130 -11.93 1.05 -16.47
N GLN A 131 -12.69 -0.02 -16.69
CA GLN A 131 -13.89 -0.33 -15.91
C GLN A 131 -13.54 -0.62 -14.46
N ILE A 132 -12.57 -1.48 -14.20
CA ILE A 132 -12.19 -1.82 -12.81
C ILE A 132 -11.61 -0.60 -12.08
N GLU A 133 -10.78 0.19 -12.75
CA GLU A 133 -10.22 1.41 -12.16
C GLU A 133 -11.32 2.40 -11.76
N SER A 134 -12.27 2.63 -12.65
CA SER A 134 -13.42 3.52 -12.41
C SER A 134 -14.27 3.06 -11.24
N VAL A 135 -14.61 1.77 -11.21
CA VAL A 135 -15.44 1.18 -10.15
C VAL A 135 -14.72 1.19 -8.81
N LEU A 136 -13.43 0.84 -8.77
CA LEU A 136 -12.66 0.86 -7.53
C LEU A 136 -12.55 2.28 -6.96
N LYS A 137 -12.38 3.29 -7.81
CA LYS A 137 -12.38 4.70 -7.36
C LYS A 137 -13.70 5.11 -6.73
N ILE A 138 -14.82 4.68 -7.28
CA ILE A 138 -16.15 4.92 -6.71
C ILE A 138 -16.26 4.27 -5.32
N ILE A 139 -15.85 3.01 -5.20
CA ILE A 139 -15.88 2.28 -3.94
C ILE A 139 -15.03 2.97 -2.88
N ILE A 140 -13.81 3.36 -3.24
CA ILE A 140 -12.88 4.04 -2.33
C ILE A 140 -13.48 5.36 -1.84
N ASP A 141 -14.03 6.18 -2.73
CA ASP A 141 -14.61 7.46 -2.36
C ASP A 141 -15.81 7.28 -1.42
N LYS A 142 -16.67 6.31 -1.69
CA LYS A 142 -17.83 6.02 -0.83
C LYS A 142 -17.41 5.45 0.53
N ALA A 143 -16.37 4.63 0.56
CA ALA A 143 -15.87 4.03 1.81
C ALA A 143 -15.20 5.06 2.73
N LYS A 144 -14.66 6.15 2.19
CA LYS A 144 -14.05 7.24 2.96
C LYS A 144 -15.07 8.17 3.62
N VAL A 145 -16.30 8.16 3.16
CA VAL A 145 -17.35 9.02 3.74
C VAL A 145 -17.75 8.44 5.09
N LYS A 146 -17.62 9.25 6.13
CA LYS A 146 -18.02 8.88 7.50
C LYS A 146 -19.51 9.11 7.71
#